data_edf8c55aeeaa5ea13aca9e06e525be43
#
_entry.id   edf8c55aeeaa5ea13aca9e06e525be43
#
_cell.length_a   1.000
_cell.length_b   1.000
_cell.length_c   1.000
_cell.angle_alpha   90.00
_cell.angle_beta   90.00
_cell.angle_gamma   90.00
#
_symmetry.space_group_name_H-M   'P 1'
#
loop_
_entity.id
_entity.type
_entity.pdbx_description
1 polymer ?
#
loop_
_entity_poly.entity_id
_entity_poly.type
_entity_poly.pdbx_seq_one_letter_code
_entity_poly.pdbx_strand_id
1 'polypeptide(L)'
;MSLSRRGLLAAGGAMGAMGAAGTAPARAAAPAPAPRPGDATGAGHPGGGTRVRTGFDRLAADGYRLLAGEKVGVVTNPTGVTSDVHHIVDVMHADARVRLVAVFGPEHGFRGTAQAGGSEGRYDDPATGLPVYDTYLKSGQPLADIFTASGVDTVVFDIQDAGARFYTYIWTLYDCMEAAALAGKRFVVLDRPNPVTGRAALGPVLQREFATFVGRQPISQAHGMTVTELARLFNGEFLTSKPAALDVVTMAGWRRGDFFDATGLPWVPPSPNMPTPETALVYAGTCLFEGTNLSEGRGTTRPFELLGAEGVGPEWAAAANALELPGVRFREAYFAPTFSKFQGRTIGGVQLHVHDRESFDPVRTGVALLVTAKRSWSGFAWRADHWIDKLTGSAKVRTLIDAGADTDEVTGAWRSELAAFRAVRKEYLLYR
;
A
#
# COMPACT_ATOMS: atom_id res chain seq x y z
N MET A 1 29.29 47.01 -12.33
CA MET A 1 28.65 48.01 -11.45
C MET A 1 27.73 47.22 -10.53
N SER A 2 28.14 46.72 -9.45
CA SER A 2 28.57 47.20 -8.11
C SER A 2 27.60 48.21 -7.47
N LEU A 3 27.18 47.83 -6.30
CA LEU A 3 26.68 48.55 -5.13
C LEU A 3 25.31 48.04 -4.66
N SER A 4 25.01 47.78 -3.43
CA SER A 4 25.68 47.72 -2.13
C SER A 4 24.58 47.75 -1.05
N ARG A 5 24.81 47.03 -0.01
CA ARG A 5 24.16 46.95 1.30
C ARG A 5 23.75 48.28 1.96
N ARG A 6 22.77 48.20 2.88
CA ARG A 6 22.70 48.80 4.25
C ARG A 6 21.48 49.65 4.58
N GLY A 7 21.00 49.42 5.80
CA GLY A 7 20.33 50.35 6.71
C GLY A 7 19.22 49.66 7.51
N LEU A 8 19.40 49.13 8.71
CA LEU A 8 19.71 49.68 10.06
C LEU A 8 18.65 50.70 10.55
N LEU A 9 18.03 50.54 11.64
CA LEU A 9 18.23 50.68 13.09
C LEU A 9 16.84 50.85 13.73
N ALA A 10 16.44 50.27 14.81
CA ALA A 10 16.80 50.28 16.25
C ALA A 10 15.95 51.27 17.06
N ALA A 11 15.32 50.78 18.13
CA ALA A 11 15.13 51.40 19.44
C ALA A 11 14.53 50.32 20.35
N GLY A 12 15.08 49.92 21.43
CA GLY A 12 15.55 50.61 22.61
C GLY A 12 14.68 50.17 23.76
N GLY A 13 15.06 49.33 24.67
CA GLY A 13 15.73 49.36 25.88
C GLY A 13 14.81 49.23 27.09
N ALA A 14 15.05 48.29 27.99
CA ALA A 14 15.00 48.47 29.45
C ALA A 14 15.56 47.23 30.15
N MET A 15 16.57 47.49 30.99
CA MET A 15 17.21 46.53 31.91
C MET A 15 16.28 46.14 33.06
N GLY A 16 16.37 44.86 33.43
CA GLY A 16 15.94 44.34 34.73
C GLY A 16 16.77 43.13 35.10
N ALA A 17 17.81 43.36 35.93
CA ALA A 17 18.63 42.29 36.50
C ALA A 17 17.89 41.62 37.64
N MET A 18 17.81 40.28 37.65
CA MET A 18 17.63 39.51 38.89
C MET A 18 18.08 38.05 38.67
N GLY A 19 19.05 37.64 39.47
CA GLY A 19 19.11 36.37 40.18
C GLY A 19 19.47 35.11 39.38
N ALA A 20 20.76 34.77 39.34
CA ALA A 20 21.22 33.44 38.99
C ALA A 20 20.85 32.44 40.10
N ALA A 21 19.90 31.56 39.85
CA ALA A 21 19.69 30.33 40.58
C ALA A 21 20.16 29.17 39.71
N GLY A 22 21.23 28.48 40.10
CA GLY A 22 21.78 27.34 39.44
C GLY A 22 20.79 26.17 39.47
N THR A 23 20.37 25.71 38.29
CA THR A 23 19.66 24.47 38.14
C THR A 23 20.66 23.38 37.77
N ALA A 24 20.79 22.36 38.61
CA ALA A 24 21.53 21.14 38.35
C ALA A 24 20.93 20.43 37.14
N PRO A 25 21.73 19.69 36.31
CA PRO A 25 21.22 18.99 35.16
C PRO A 25 20.28 17.84 35.64
N ALA A 26 19.09 17.85 35.11
CA ALA A 26 18.14 16.75 35.31
C ALA A 26 18.73 15.45 34.73
N ARG A 27 18.90 14.48 35.59
CA ARG A 27 19.32 13.11 35.24
C ARG A 27 18.21 12.52 34.37
N ALA A 28 18.51 12.16 33.13
CA ALA A 28 17.59 11.45 32.26
C ALA A 28 17.14 10.17 32.96
N ALA A 29 15.84 10.03 33.14
CA ALA A 29 15.24 8.80 33.65
C ALA A 29 15.44 7.68 32.59
N ALA A 30 15.86 6.52 33.04
CA ALA A 30 15.96 5.34 32.21
C ALA A 30 14.57 5.02 31.59
N PRO A 31 14.50 4.55 30.34
CA PRO A 31 13.23 4.16 29.75
C PRO A 31 12.59 3.03 30.57
N ALA A 32 11.28 3.13 30.78
CA ALA A 32 10.50 2.09 31.45
C ALA A 32 10.58 0.78 30.65
N PRO A 33 10.63 -0.39 31.31
CA PRO A 33 10.65 -1.66 30.61
C PRO A 33 9.35 -1.85 29.80
N ALA A 34 9.49 -2.39 28.60
CA ALA A 34 8.36 -2.71 27.74
C ALA A 34 7.34 -3.62 28.46
N PRO A 35 6.03 -3.39 28.31
CA PRO A 35 5.01 -4.24 28.94
C PRO A 35 5.11 -5.67 28.41
N ARG A 36 4.96 -6.65 29.30
CA ARG A 36 4.98 -8.06 28.94
C ARG A 36 3.75 -8.42 28.12
N PRO A 37 3.85 -9.30 27.11
CA PRO A 37 2.68 -9.80 26.39
C PRO A 37 1.79 -10.59 27.36
N GLY A 38 0.67 -10.03 27.75
CA GLY A 38 -0.29 -10.68 28.65
C GLY A 38 -1.14 -9.72 29.51
N ASP A 39 -0.70 -8.49 29.74
CA ASP A 39 -1.36 -7.58 30.69
C ASP A 39 -2.40 -6.61 30.08
N ALA A 40 -2.71 -6.73 28.78
CA ALA A 40 -3.75 -5.93 28.16
C ALA A 40 -5.13 -6.56 28.43
N THR A 41 -5.73 -6.26 29.57
CA THR A 41 -7.18 -6.39 29.75
C THR A 41 -7.86 -5.37 28.83
N GLY A 42 -8.51 -5.87 27.76
CA GLY A 42 -9.06 -5.07 26.70
C GLY A 42 -10.02 -3.98 27.17
N ALA A 43 -9.67 -2.75 26.90
CA ALA A 43 -10.63 -1.67 26.85
C ALA A 43 -11.53 -1.92 25.62
N GLY A 44 -12.77 -2.32 25.86
CA GLY A 44 -13.74 -2.61 24.79
C GLY A 44 -13.97 -1.39 23.91
N HIS A 45 -13.86 -1.57 22.61
CA HIS A 45 -14.27 -0.59 21.61
C HIS A 45 -15.81 -0.39 21.70
N PRO A 46 -16.34 0.80 21.43
CA PRO A 46 -17.77 1.11 21.51
C PRO A 46 -18.64 0.49 20.40
N GLY A 47 -18.12 -0.45 19.62
CA GLY A 47 -18.91 -1.28 18.70
C GLY A 47 -18.60 -2.74 19.00
N GLY A 48 -19.44 -3.46 19.70
CA GLY A 48 -19.29 -4.80 20.29
C GLY A 48 -18.86 -5.95 19.34
N GLY A 49 -17.95 -5.71 18.38
CA GLY A 49 -17.30 -6.69 17.53
C GLY A 49 -15.94 -7.10 18.09
N THR A 50 -15.64 -8.38 18.03
CA THR A 50 -14.33 -8.91 18.41
C THR A 50 -13.30 -8.38 17.39
N ARG A 51 -12.26 -7.68 17.87
CA ARG A 51 -11.13 -7.20 17.04
C ARG A 51 -10.53 -8.34 16.21
N VAL A 52 -10.22 -8.07 14.95
CA VAL A 52 -9.49 -9.02 14.11
C VAL A 52 -8.09 -9.26 14.69
N ARG A 53 -7.69 -10.52 14.76
CA ARG A 53 -6.32 -10.90 15.10
C ARG A 53 -5.57 -11.21 13.82
N THR A 54 -4.49 -10.48 13.55
CA THR A 54 -3.64 -10.66 12.38
C THR A 54 -2.91 -12.00 12.42
N GLY A 55 -2.27 -12.39 11.31
CA GLY A 55 -1.39 -13.55 11.28
C GLY A 55 -0.27 -13.44 12.33
N PHE A 56 0.30 -12.24 12.50
CA PHE A 56 1.30 -11.98 13.54
C PHE A 56 0.76 -12.19 14.96
N ASP A 57 -0.42 -11.64 15.28
CA ASP A 57 -1.02 -11.82 16.62
C ASP A 57 -1.23 -13.28 16.93
N ARG A 58 -1.58 -14.10 15.95
CA ARG A 58 -1.78 -15.54 16.11
C ARG A 58 -0.45 -16.29 16.29
N LEU A 59 0.56 -15.94 15.50
CA LEU A 59 1.90 -16.51 15.60
C LEU A 59 2.51 -16.24 16.99
N ALA A 60 2.42 -14.99 17.47
CA ALA A 60 2.92 -14.60 18.78
C ALA A 60 2.16 -15.30 19.92
N ALA A 61 0.82 -15.39 19.83
CA ALA A 61 -0.01 -16.09 20.81
C ALA A 61 0.28 -17.60 20.89
N ASP A 62 0.73 -18.20 19.78
CA ASP A 62 1.20 -19.59 19.72
C ASP A 62 2.65 -19.78 20.22
N GLY A 63 3.28 -18.71 20.72
CA GLY A 63 4.65 -18.74 21.20
C GLY A 63 5.69 -18.95 20.10
N TYR A 64 5.41 -18.53 18.89
CA TYR A 64 6.28 -18.64 17.70
C TYR A 64 6.70 -20.08 17.34
N ARG A 65 5.91 -21.10 17.72
CA ARG A 65 6.27 -22.52 17.53
C ARG A 65 6.61 -22.84 16.08
N LEU A 66 5.94 -22.17 15.13
CA LEU A 66 6.20 -22.33 13.69
C LEU A 66 7.63 -21.93 13.29
N LEU A 67 8.31 -21.09 14.06
CA LEU A 67 9.65 -20.55 13.79
C LEU A 67 10.72 -21.14 14.71
N ALA A 68 10.36 -22.12 15.56
CA ALA A 68 11.25 -22.64 16.59
C ALA A 68 12.54 -23.26 16.02
N GLY A 69 13.70 -22.80 16.53
CA GLY A 69 15.01 -23.32 16.15
C GLY A 69 15.59 -22.74 14.84
N GLU A 70 14.82 -21.95 14.09
CA GLU A 70 15.25 -21.41 12.80
C GLU A 70 15.82 -20.00 12.91
N LYS A 71 16.75 -19.66 12.03
CA LYS A 71 17.22 -18.29 11.80
C LYS A 71 16.19 -17.58 10.91
N VAL A 72 15.51 -16.60 11.48
CA VAL A 72 14.39 -15.92 10.84
C VAL A 72 14.84 -14.60 10.25
N GLY A 73 14.37 -14.31 9.02
CA GLY A 73 14.40 -12.98 8.42
C GLY A 73 12.98 -12.49 8.14
N VAL A 74 12.72 -11.19 8.26
CA VAL A 74 11.37 -10.63 8.07
C VAL A 74 11.35 -9.65 6.91
N VAL A 75 10.51 -9.91 5.91
CA VAL A 75 10.16 -8.95 4.84
C VAL A 75 9.00 -8.11 5.36
N THR A 76 9.24 -6.84 5.64
CA THR A 76 8.24 -5.96 6.24
C THR A 76 8.54 -4.48 6.01
N ASN A 77 7.57 -3.63 6.35
CA ASN A 77 7.63 -2.18 6.27
C ASN A 77 6.91 -1.57 7.49
N PRO A 78 6.66 -0.25 7.59
CA PRO A 78 5.97 0.35 8.74
C PRO A 78 4.61 -0.25 9.12
N THR A 79 3.96 -0.97 8.18
CA THR A 79 2.66 -1.60 8.45
C THR A 79 2.76 -2.91 9.23
N GLY A 80 3.96 -3.48 9.35
CA GLY A 80 4.23 -4.67 10.13
C GLY A 80 4.13 -4.37 11.64
N VAL A 81 2.92 -4.09 12.12
CA VAL A 81 2.67 -3.76 13.53
C VAL A 81 1.69 -4.72 14.18
N THR A 82 1.82 -4.84 15.49
CA THR A 82 0.81 -5.46 16.35
C THR A 82 -0.44 -4.58 16.40
N SER A 83 -1.48 -5.12 16.98
CA SER A 83 -2.71 -4.38 17.25
C SER A 83 -2.52 -3.17 18.18
N ASP A 84 -1.42 -3.10 18.92
CA ASP A 84 -1.08 -2.00 19.83
C ASP A 84 0.06 -1.12 19.25
N VAL A 85 0.23 -1.16 17.92
CA VAL A 85 1.16 -0.37 17.10
C VAL A 85 2.65 -0.56 17.40
N HIS A 86 3.03 -1.66 18.06
CA HIS A 86 4.45 -2.03 18.19
C HIS A 86 4.92 -2.71 16.90
N HIS A 87 6.08 -2.30 16.38
CA HIS A 87 6.62 -2.91 15.17
C HIS A 87 6.99 -4.39 15.43
N ILE A 88 6.55 -5.31 14.55
CA ILE A 88 6.74 -6.75 14.74
C ILE A 88 8.21 -7.17 14.86
N VAL A 89 9.11 -6.49 14.14
CA VAL A 89 10.56 -6.73 14.21
C VAL A 89 11.07 -6.46 15.61
N ASP A 90 10.65 -5.35 16.24
CA ASP A 90 11.06 -4.99 17.60
C ASP A 90 10.52 -6.01 18.60
N VAL A 91 9.25 -6.44 18.42
CA VAL A 91 8.62 -7.47 19.28
C VAL A 91 9.31 -8.83 19.13
N MET A 92 9.59 -9.26 17.89
CA MET A 92 10.28 -10.54 17.65
C MET A 92 11.74 -10.51 18.13
N HIS A 93 12.43 -9.38 17.95
CA HIS A 93 13.82 -9.24 18.40
C HIS A 93 13.95 -9.31 19.93
N ALA A 94 12.98 -8.79 20.65
CA ALA A 94 12.95 -8.84 22.13
C ALA A 94 12.55 -10.20 22.69
N ASP A 95 12.02 -11.11 21.88
CA ASP A 95 11.55 -12.43 22.32
C ASP A 95 12.60 -13.51 22.12
N ALA A 96 13.13 -14.05 23.21
CA ALA A 96 14.19 -15.08 23.18
C ALA A 96 13.79 -16.39 22.44
N ARG A 97 12.52 -16.59 22.16
CA ARG A 97 12.02 -17.77 21.41
C ARG A 97 12.24 -17.61 19.89
N VAL A 98 12.53 -16.39 19.43
CA VAL A 98 12.75 -16.09 18.00
C VAL A 98 14.20 -15.71 17.77
N ARG A 99 14.87 -16.44 16.88
CA ARG A 99 16.22 -16.09 16.44
C ARG A 99 16.13 -15.20 15.19
N LEU A 100 15.79 -13.93 15.40
CA LEU A 100 15.71 -12.94 14.32
C LEU A 100 17.13 -12.50 13.92
N VAL A 101 17.49 -12.61 12.62
CA VAL A 101 18.87 -12.37 12.15
C VAL A 101 18.93 -11.34 11.01
N ALA A 102 17.82 -11.03 10.35
CA ALA A 102 17.78 -10.09 9.22
C ALA A 102 16.41 -9.46 9.04
N VAL A 103 16.40 -8.27 8.45
CA VAL A 103 15.18 -7.59 7.96
C VAL A 103 15.34 -7.29 6.47
N PHE A 104 14.24 -7.35 5.71
CA PHE A 104 14.19 -7.10 4.30
C PHE A 104 13.17 -6.00 4.01
N GLY A 105 13.64 -4.84 3.55
CA GLY A 105 12.81 -3.67 3.26
C GLY A 105 12.35 -3.66 1.80
N PRO A 106 11.04 -3.44 1.52
CA PRO A 106 10.50 -3.27 0.17
C PRO A 106 10.65 -1.83 -0.32
N GLU A 107 9.91 -1.45 -1.37
CA GLU A 107 9.67 -0.06 -1.74
C GLU A 107 9.30 0.78 -0.51
N HIS A 108 9.75 2.00 -0.43
CA HIS A 108 9.70 2.93 0.71
C HIS A 108 10.60 2.55 1.89
N GLY A 109 11.20 1.37 1.91
CA GLY A 109 12.10 0.88 2.97
C GLY A 109 11.41 0.26 4.17
N PHE A 110 12.23 -0.30 5.06
CA PHE A 110 11.77 -0.98 6.27
C PHE A 110 11.11 -0.01 7.28
N ARG A 111 11.70 1.15 7.51
CA ARG A 111 11.15 2.20 8.41
C ARG A 111 10.31 3.25 7.66
N GLY A 112 10.18 3.14 6.32
CA GLY A 112 9.26 3.94 5.52
C GLY A 112 9.70 5.36 5.22
N THR A 113 11.01 5.60 5.12
CA THR A 113 11.55 6.95 4.93
C THR A 113 11.61 7.41 3.47
N ALA A 114 11.55 6.47 2.51
CA ALA A 114 11.68 6.77 1.09
C ALA A 114 10.33 7.09 0.42
N GLN A 115 10.36 8.00 -0.56
CA GLN A 115 9.20 8.32 -1.40
C GLN A 115 8.93 7.22 -2.44
N ALA A 116 7.80 7.33 -3.17
CA ALA A 116 7.45 6.40 -4.24
C ALA A 116 8.58 6.29 -5.27
N GLY A 117 8.92 5.07 -5.64
CA GLY A 117 10.04 4.77 -6.53
C GLY A 117 11.41 4.73 -5.85
N GLY A 118 11.48 4.83 -4.52
CA GLY A 118 12.71 4.76 -3.73
C GLY A 118 12.74 3.67 -2.67
N SER A 119 13.95 3.37 -2.17
CA SER A 119 14.21 2.47 -1.05
C SER A 119 15.33 3.01 -0.15
N GLU A 120 15.58 2.35 0.99
CA GLU A 120 16.57 2.81 1.98
C GLU A 120 17.98 2.27 1.76
N GLY A 121 18.17 1.29 0.87
CA GLY A 121 19.45 0.59 0.70
C GLY A 121 19.73 -0.41 1.84
N ARG A 122 21.02 -0.79 2.01
CA ARG A 122 21.47 -1.69 3.08
C ARG A 122 22.02 -0.89 4.25
N TYR A 123 21.58 -1.19 5.48
CA TYR A 123 22.05 -0.58 6.73
C TYR A 123 21.82 -1.54 7.91
N ASP A 124 22.35 -1.18 9.08
CA ASP A 124 22.01 -1.84 10.33
C ASP A 124 20.96 -1.00 11.07
N ASP A 125 19.82 -1.61 11.42
CA ASP A 125 18.71 -0.90 12.08
C ASP A 125 19.14 -0.37 13.44
N PRO A 126 19.06 0.95 13.70
CA PRO A 126 19.57 1.55 14.93
C PRO A 126 18.81 1.09 16.20
N ALA A 127 17.58 0.58 16.07
CA ALA A 127 16.79 0.10 17.20
C ALA A 127 17.16 -1.32 17.64
N THR A 128 17.48 -2.20 16.70
CA THR A 128 17.71 -3.62 16.97
C THR A 128 19.14 -4.08 16.69
N GLY A 129 19.92 -3.29 15.93
CA GLY A 129 21.24 -3.71 15.44
C GLY A 129 21.19 -4.76 14.33
N LEU A 130 20.00 -5.13 13.85
CA LEU A 130 19.84 -6.13 12.80
C LEU A 130 20.21 -5.56 11.43
N PRO A 131 20.86 -6.36 10.55
CA PRO A 131 21.08 -5.96 9.18
C PRO A 131 19.76 -5.85 8.41
N VAL A 132 19.54 -4.71 7.76
CA VAL A 132 18.44 -4.45 6.84
C VAL A 132 18.95 -4.57 5.41
N TYR A 133 18.29 -5.39 4.61
CA TYR A 133 18.59 -5.58 3.20
C TYR A 133 17.48 -4.95 2.35
N ASP A 134 17.87 -4.24 1.31
CA ASP A 134 16.93 -3.69 0.34
C ASP A 134 16.50 -4.79 -0.65
N THR A 135 15.19 -4.98 -0.80
CA THR A 135 14.59 -5.92 -1.77
C THR A 135 13.87 -5.23 -2.92
N TYR A 136 13.81 -3.89 -2.91
CA TYR A 136 13.10 -3.15 -3.95
C TYR A 136 13.70 -3.38 -5.34
N LEU A 137 12.84 -3.70 -6.32
CA LEU A 137 13.19 -4.05 -7.70
C LEU A 137 14.17 -5.23 -7.85
N LYS A 138 14.34 -6.05 -6.81
CA LYS A 138 15.12 -7.28 -6.88
C LYS A 138 14.19 -8.49 -7.00
N SER A 139 14.58 -9.43 -7.87
CA SER A 139 13.82 -10.67 -8.12
C SER A 139 14.77 -11.79 -8.56
N GLY A 140 14.29 -13.02 -8.60
CA GLY A 140 15.05 -14.18 -9.06
C GLY A 140 16.34 -14.41 -8.30
N GLN A 141 17.42 -14.75 -9.01
CA GLN A 141 18.70 -15.11 -8.40
C GLN A 141 19.33 -14.00 -7.55
N PRO A 142 19.36 -12.71 -7.97
CA PRO A 142 19.89 -11.62 -7.14
C PRO A 142 19.21 -11.50 -5.77
N LEU A 143 17.91 -11.73 -5.67
CA LEU A 143 17.21 -11.74 -4.39
C LEU A 143 17.45 -13.02 -3.59
N ALA A 144 17.57 -14.18 -4.26
CA ALA A 144 17.93 -15.44 -3.64
C ALA A 144 19.34 -15.39 -3.02
N ASP A 145 20.29 -14.72 -3.68
CA ASP A 145 21.64 -14.51 -3.15
C ASP A 145 21.64 -13.65 -1.89
N ILE A 146 20.76 -12.65 -1.79
CA ILE A 146 20.56 -11.85 -0.57
C ILE A 146 20.07 -12.74 0.57
N PHE A 147 19.07 -13.60 0.35
CA PHE A 147 18.57 -14.52 1.37
C PHE A 147 19.65 -15.53 1.81
N THR A 148 20.44 -16.01 0.87
CA THR A 148 21.57 -16.91 1.18
C THR A 148 22.64 -16.20 2.01
N ALA A 149 23.06 -15.00 1.60
CA ALA A 149 24.08 -14.21 2.28
C ALA A 149 23.65 -13.73 3.67
N SER A 150 22.35 -13.49 3.89
CA SER A 150 21.80 -13.11 5.21
C SER A 150 21.82 -14.27 6.22
N GLY A 151 22.01 -15.50 5.76
CA GLY A 151 22.08 -16.70 6.61
C GLY A 151 20.75 -17.13 7.19
N VAL A 152 19.62 -16.66 6.69
CA VAL A 152 18.28 -17.06 7.14
C VAL A 152 17.96 -18.50 6.74
N ASP A 153 17.20 -19.20 7.55
CA ASP A 153 16.60 -20.50 7.26
C ASP A 153 15.16 -20.30 6.77
N THR A 154 14.44 -19.39 7.42
CA THR A 154 13.04 -19.02 7.10
C THR A 154 12.90 -17.52 6.84
N VAL A 155 12.16 -17.18 5.79
CA VAL A 155 11.75 -15.82 5.44
C VAL A 155 10.27 -15.65 5.82
N VAL A 156 9.97 -14.67 6.67
CA VAL A 156 8.61 -14.31 7.09
C VAL A 156 8.19 -13.05 6.34
N PHE A 157 6.97 -13.01 5.82
CA PHE A 157 6.39 -11.85 5.15
C PHE A 157 5.23 -11.30 5.96
N ASP A 158 5.25 -10.00 6.28
CA ASP A 158 4.17 -9.27 6.96
C ASP A 158 4.11 -7.82 6.49
N ILE A 159 3.26 -7.54 5.52
CA ILE A 159 3.02 -6.20 4.97
C ILE A 159 1.53 -6.04 4.67
N GLN A 160 0.94 -4.87 5.00
CA GLN A 160 -0.41 -4.50 4.65
C GLN A 160 -0.51 -4.14 3.17
N ASP A 161 -1.38 -4.82 2.44
CA ASP A 161 -1.72 -4.52 1.05
C ASP A 161 -2.84 -3.46 0.95
N ALA A 162 -3.05 -2.90 -0.26
CA ALA A 162 -4.10 -1.93 -0.57
C ALA A 162 -5.24 -2.51 -1.45
N GLY A 163 -5.21 -3.79 -1.79
CA GLY A 163 -6.25 -4.47 -2.56
C GLY A 163 -6.18 -4.28 -4.08
N ALA A 164 -5.13 -3.65 -4.59
CA ALA A 164 -4.95 -3.34 -6.01
C ALA A 164 -3.68 -3.96 -6.59
N ARG A 165 -3.78 -4.54 -7.82
CA ARG A 165 -2.66 -5.22 -8.50
C ARG A 165 -1.41 -4.36 -8.60
N PHE A 166 -1.53 -3.08 -8.89
CA PHE A 166 -0.41 -2.17 -9.08
C PHE A 166 0.15 -1.60 -7.76
N TYR A 167 -0.37 -2.03 -6.59
CA TYR A 167 0.23 -1.74 -5.30
C TYR A 167 1.30 -2.79 -5.00
N THR A 168 2.57 -2.41 -5.12
CA THR A 168 3.70 -3.30 -5.43
C THR A 168 4.07 -4.32 -4.37
N TYR A 169 3.55 -4.25 -3.15
CA TYR A 169 3.91 -5.20 -2.08
C TYR A 169 3.49 -6.64 -2.34
N ILE A 170 2.42 -6.85 -3.11
CA ILE A 170 2.06 -8.22 -3.53
C ILE A 170 3.07 -8.80 -4.53
N TRP A 171 3.80 -7.94 -5.25
CA TRP A 171 4.88 -8.37 -6.15
C TRP A 171 6.19 -8.54 -5.39
N THR A 172 6.44 -7.76 -4.34
CA THR A 172 7.48 -8.07 -3.35
C THR A 172 7.25 -9.45 -2.73
N LEU A 173 6.00 -9.79 -2.36
CA LEU A 173 5.63 -11.13 -1.90
C LEU A 173 5.98 -12.19 -2.94
N TYR A 174 5.54 -12.02 -4.19
CA TYR A 174 5.81 -12.95 -5.29
C TYR A 174 7.31 -13.16 -5.52
N ASP A 175 8.08 -12.07 -5.64
CA ASP A 175 9.53 -12.11 -5.88
C ASP A 175 10.28 -12.75 -4.72
N CYS A 176 9.87 -12.46 -3.47
CA CYS A 176 10.47 -13.08 -2.28
C CYS A 176 10.14 -14.58 -2.20
N MET A 177 8.94 -15.01 -2.57
CA MET A 177 8.58 -16.44 -2.64
C MET A 177 9.43 -17.17 -3.69
N GLU A 178 9.56 -16.62 -4.89
CA GLU A 178 10.42 -17.16 -5.95
C GLU A 178 11.88 -17.26 -5.49
N ALA A 179 12.42 -16.19 -4.92
CA ALA A 179 13.78 -16.14 -4.41
C ALA A 179 14.02 -17.13 -3.26
N ALA A 180 13.08 -17.28 -2.34
CA ALA A 180 13.14 -18.26 -1.25
C ALA A 180 13.17 -19.69 -1.81
N ALA A 181 12.33 -19.99 -2.81
CA ALA A 181 12.37 -21.28 -3.50
C ALA A 181 13.72 -21.53 -4.19
N LEU A 182 14.29 -20.52 -4.88
CA LEU A 182 15.62 -20.62 -5.51
C LEU A 182 16.72 -20.88 -4.48
N ALA A 183 16.68 -20.20 -3.34
CA ALA A 183 17.64 -20.34 -2.25
C ALA A 183 17.41 -21.56 -1.35
N GLY A 184 16.33 -22.34 -1.58
CA GLY A 184 15.95 -23.47 -0.72
C GLY A 184 15.55 -23.06 0.69
N LYS A 185 14.96 -21.86 0.85
CA LYS A 185 14.49 -21.33 2.14
C LYS A 185 12.99 -21.56 2.32
N ARG A 186 12.58 -21.77 3.56
CA ARG A 186 11.19 -21.79 3.94
C ARG A 186 10.59 -20.38 3.88
N PHE A 187 9.32 -20.28 3.49
CA PHE A 187 8.60 -19.00 3.39
C PHE A 187 7.32 -19.02 4.20
N VAL A 188 7.14 -18.05 5.08
CA VAL A 188 5.97 -17.96 5.96
C VAL A 188 5.26 -16.63 5.72
N VAL A 189 3.96 -16.65 5.42
CA VAL A 189 3.16 -15.44 5.22
C VAL A 189 2.23 -15.24 6.42
N LEU A 190 2.33 -14.08 7.05
CA LEU A 190 1.44 -13.65 8.13
C LEU A 190 0.34 -12.77 7.53
N ASP A 191 -0.91 -13.21 7.65
CA ASP A 191 -2.02 -12.58 6.94
C ASP A 191 -2.49 -11.27 7.56
N ARG A 192 -2.91 -10.34 6.68
CA ARG A 192 -3.54 -9.06 7.00
C ARG A 192 -4.81 -8.87 6.19
N PRO A 193 -5.78 -8.05 6.69
CA PRO A 193 -7.02 -7.81 5.97
C PRO A 193 -6.78 -7.18 4.60
N ASN A 194 -7.58 -7.58 3.60
CA ASN A 194 -7.74 -6.72 2.43
C ASN A 194 -8.56 -5.50 2.86
N PRO A 195 -8.03 -4.26 2.74
CA PRO A 195 -8.65 -3.09 3.35
C PRO A 195 -9.93 -2.64 2.64
N VAL A 196 -10.11 -3.06 1.39
CA VAL A 196 -11.24 -2.67 0.52
C VAL A 196 -12.19 -3.84 0.25
N THR A 197 -12.27 -4.78 1.17
CA THR A 197 -13.00 -6.04 1.14
C THR A 197 -12.40 -7.15 0.27
N GLY A 198 -12.78 -8.39 0.58
CA GLY A 198 -12.46 -9.56 -0.24
C GLY A 198 -13.63 -10.07 -1.08
N ARG A 199 -14.76 -9.34 -1.15
CA ARG A 199 -16.01 -9.83 -1.78
C ARG A 199 -15.83 -10.15 -3.26
N ALA A 200 -15.28 -9.22 -4.02
CA ALA A 200 -15.20 -9.34 -5.46
C ALA A 200 -13.80 -9.02 -6.00
N ALA A 201 -13.44 -9.72 -7.05
CA ALA A 201 -12.38 -9.28 -7.95
C ALA A 201 -13.00 -8.37 -9.02
N LEU A 202 -12.36 -7.22 -9.32
CA LEU A 202 -12.88 -6.21 -10.24
C LEU A 202 -11.79 -5.80 -11.25
N GLY A 203 -12.25 -5.30 -12.40
CA GLY A 203 -11.38 -4.75 -13.43
C GLY A 203 -10.68 -5.76 -14.32
N PRO A 204 -9.86 -5.27 -15.26
CA PRO A 204 -9.16 -6.10 -16.24
C PRO A 204 -8.09 -6.98 -15.59
N VAL A 205 -7.90 -8.17 -16.18
CA VAL A 205 -6.81 -9.09 -15.83
C VAL A 205 -5.57 -8.71 -16.64
N LEU A 206 -4.39 -8.80 -16.01
CA LEU A 206 -3.12 -8.52 -16.68
C LEU A 206 -2.85 -9.54 -17.80
N GLN A 207 -2.55 -9.05 -18.99
CA GLN A 207 -1.98 -9.83 -20.08
C GLN A 207 -0.43 -9.86 -19.92
N ARG A 208 0.18 -11.03 -20.11
CA ARG A 208 1.61 -11.25 -19.76
C ARG A 208 2.58 -10.31 -20.47
N GLU A 209 2.26 -9.87 -21.70
CA GLU A 209 3.06 -8.92 -22.48
C GLU A 209 3.12 -7.51 -21.88
N PHE A 210 2.19 -7.19 -20.96
CA PHE A 210 2.18 -5.93 -20.22
C PHE A 210 2.78 -6.05 -18.82
N ALA A 211 3.37 -7.20 -18.50
CA ALA A 211 3.95 -7.43 -17.18
C ALA A 211 5.12 -6.46 -16.89
N THR A 212 5.09 -5.89 -15.68
CA THR A 212 6.12 -4.99 -15.14
C THR A 212 6.19 -5.15 -13.62
N PHE A 213 6.94 -4.30 -12.92
CA PHE A 213 6.96 -4.29 -11.45
C PHE A 213 5.61 -3.88 -10.81
N VAL A 214 4.68 -3.26 -11.55
CA VAL A 214 3.31 -2.94 -11.09
C VAL A 214 2.28 -4.04 -11.45
N GLY A 215 2.74 -5.17 -11.98
CA GLY A 215 1.89 -6.30 -12.33
C GLY A 215 2.72 -7.41 -12.97
N ARG A 216 3.05 -8.48 -12.25
CA ARG A 216 3.89 -9.56 -12.76
C ARG A 216 3.12 -10.72 -13.34
N GLN A 217 1.93 -11.01 -12.81
CA GLN A 217 1.16 -12.19 -13.15
C GLN A 217 -0.31 -11.85 -13.45
N PRO A 218 -1.02 -12.71 -14.22
CA PRO A 218 -2.39 -12.48 -14.64
C PRO A 218 -3.41 -12.54 -13.48
N ILE A 219 -3.50 -11.47 -12.72
CA ILE A 219 -4.57 -11.24 -11.72
C ILE A 219 -5.36 -9.98 -12.08
N SER A 220 -6.58 -9.84 -11.57
CA SER A 220 -7.43 -8.66 -11.81
C SER A 220 -6.89 -7.40 -11.15
N GLN A 221 -7.32 -6.25 -11.61
CA GLN A 221 -6.90 -4.93 -11.13
C GLN A 221 -7.18 -4.73 -9.64
N ALA A 222 -8.39 -5.01 -9.17
CA ALA A 222 -8.71 -5.20 -7.76
C ALA A 222 -8.90 -6.71 -7.52
N HIS A 223 -8.01 -7.34 -6.76
CA HIS A 223 -7.96 -8.80 -6.69
C HIS A 223 -8.91 -9.41 -5.65
N GLY A 224 -9.34 -8.63 -4.65
CA GLY A 224 -10.27 -9.09 -3.62
C GLY A 224 -9.76 -10.27 -2.79
N MET A 225 -8.46 -10.36 -2.56
CA MET A 225 -7.79 -11.43 -1.82
C MET A 225 -6.93 -10.85 -0.70
N THR A 226 -6.67 -11.64 0.34
CA THR A 226 -5.65 -11.31 1.34
C THR A 226 -4.26 -11.71 0.85
N VAL A 227 -3.21 -11.27 1.55
CA VAL A 227 -1.82 -11.59 1.14
C VAL A 227 -1.52 -13.09 1.23
N THR A 228 -2.11 -13.83 2.19
CA THR A 228 -1.96 -15.30 2.26
C THR A 228 -2.72 -16.01 1.15
N GLU A 229 -3.90 -15.52 0.78
CA GLU A 229 -4.65 -16.05 -0.36
C GLU A 229 -3.88 -15.83 -1.67
N LEU A 230 -3.27 -14.64 -1.86
CA LEU A 230 -2.40 -14.36 -2.99
C LEU A 230 -1.14 -15.24 -2.99
N ALA A 231 -0.49 -15.42 -1.83
CA ALA A 231 0.67 -16.31 -1.74
C ALA A 231 0.34 -17.74 -2.18
N ARG A 232 -0.80 -18.28 -1.75
CA ARG A 232 -1.27 -19.60 -2.17
C ARG A 232 -1.55 -19.66 -3.68
N LEU A 233 -2.23 -18.63 -4.21
CA LEU A 233 -2.49 -18.52 -5.66
C LEU A 233 -1.17 -18.44 -6.44
N PHE A 234 -0.22 -17.61 -6.02
CA PHE A 234 1.07 -17.48 -6.68
C PHE A 234 1.84 -18.79 -6.68
N ASN A 235 1.84 -19.49 -5.55
CA ASN A 235 2.53 -20.77 -5.42
C ASN A 235 1.89 -21.88 -6.29
N GLY A 236 0.57 -21.91 -6.38
CA GLY A 236 -0.17 -22.93 -7.13
C GLY A 236 -0.26 -22.68 -8.62
N GLU A 237 -0.34 -21.40 -9.06
CA GLU A 237 -0.59 -21.08 -10.47
C GLU A 237 0.66 -20.55 -11.21
N PHE A 238 1.60 -19.91 -10.50
CA PHE A 238 2.67 -19.18 -11.18
C PHE A 238 4.08 -19.66 -10.82
N LEU A 239 4.30 -20.24 -9.64
CA LEU A 239 5.59 -20.81 -9.22
C LEU A 239 5.67 -22.33 -9.42
N THR A 240 4.90 -22.86 -10.35
CA THR A 240 4.69 -24.32 -10.55
C THR A 240 5.95 -25.11 -10.87
N SER A 241 6.96 -24.48 -11.52
CA SER A 241 8.22 -25.14 -11.83
C SER A 241 9.13 -25.34 -10.61
N LYS A 242 9.04 -24.45 -9.64
CA LYS A 242 9.76 -24.50 -8.36
C LYS A 242 8.92 -23.81 -7.27
N PRO A 243 7.93 -24.49 -6.71
CA PRO A 243 7.10 -23.94 -5.65
C PRO A 243 7.92 -23.59 -4.41
N ALA A 244 7.53 -22.53 -3.71
CA ALA A 244 8.08 -22.20 -2.41
C ALA A 244 7.63 -23.21 -1.35
N ALA A 245 8.49 -23.53 -0.37
CA ALA A 245 8.12 -24.24 0.85
C ALA A 245 7.28 -23.26 1.72
N LEU A 246 6.00 -23.14 1.40
CA LEU A 246 5.09 -22.11 1.88
C LEU A 246 4.28 -22.58 3.08
N ASP A 247 4.37 -21.83 4.19
CA ASP A 247 3.41 -21.87 5.28
C ASP A 247 2.63 -20.54 5.36
N VAL A 248 1.41 -20.60 5.87
CA VAL A 248 0.56 -19.43 6.04
C VAL A 248 -0.03 -19.39 7.45
N VAL A 249 -0.04 -18.21 8.06
CA VAL A 249 -0.72 -17.96 9.32
C VAL A 249 -1.90 -17.04 9.07
N THR A 250 -3.08 -17.62 9.06
CA THR A 250 -4.34 -16.92 8.77
C THR A 250 -4.74 -15.97 9.89
N MET A 251 -5.57 -14.98 9.59
CA MET A 251 -6.25 -14.13 10.58
C MET A 251 -7.33 -14.90 11.36
N ALA A 252 -7.76 -14.33 12.48
CA ALA A 252 -8.98 -14.74 13.17
C ALA A 252 -9.93 -13.56 13.30
N GLY A 253 -11.23 -13.81 13.07
CA GLY A 253 -12.29 -12.81 13.20
C GLY A 253 -12.53 -11.92 11.98
N TRP A 254 -11.69 -11.96 10.95
CA TRP A 254 -11.93 -11.24 9.70
C TRP A 254 -12.95 -11.97 8.82
N ARG A 255 -13.88 -11.21 8.25
CA ARG A 255 -14.85 -11.68 7.28
C ARG A 255 -14.58 -11.04 5.93
N ARG A 256 -14.83 -11.76 4.86
CA ARG A 256 -14.58 -11.31 3.48
C ARG A 256 -15.28 -9.99 3.12
N GLY A 257 -16.41 -9.71 3.75
CA GLY A 257 -17.19 -8.50 3.56
C GLY A 257 -16.71 -7.29 4.36
N ASP A 258 -15.78 -7.46 5.30
CA ASP A 258 -15.35 -6.38 6.17
C ASP A 258 -14.45 -5.39 5.42
N PHE A 259 -14.74 -4.09 5.55
CA PHE A 259 -13.82 -3.02 5.25
C PHE A 259 -12.85 -2.84 6.41
N PHE A 260 -11.76 -2.09 6.21
CA PHE A 260 -10.69 -2.02 7.20
C PHE A 260 -11.15 -1.51 8.57
N ASP A 261 -12.04 -0.52 8.63
CA ASP A 261 -12.58 0.05 9.87
C ASP A 261 -13.35 -0.98 10.72
N ALA A 262 -13.99 -1.97 10.08
CA ALA A 262 -14.68 -3.05 10.78
C ALA A 262 -13.72 -4.03 11.48
N THR A 263 -12.43 -4.00 11.15
CA THR A 263 -11.43 -4.89 11.76
C THR A 263 -11.00 -4.50 13.17
N GLY A 264 -11.21 -3.23 13.54
CA GLY A 264 -10.69 -2.66 14.78
C GLY A 264 -9.16 -2.53 14.84
N LEU A 265 -8.46 -2.74 13.73
CA LEU A 265 -7.01 -2.57 13.63
C LEU A 265 -6.65 -1.11 13.36
N PRO A 266 -5.47 -0.64 13.83
CA PRO A 266 -4.98 0.69 13.49
C PRO A 266 -4.56 0.73 12.02
N TRP A 267 -4.93 1.80 11.30
CA TRP A 267 -4.38 2.06 9.97
C TRP A 267 -2.99 2.68 10.09
N VAL A 268 -1.98 1.97 9.63
CA VAL A 268 -0.64 2.53 9.42
C VAL A 268 -0.50 2.75 7.92
N PRO A 269 -0.24 3.99 7.45
CA PRO A 269 -0.10 4.27 6.04
C PRO A 269 0.96 3.36 5.39
N PRO A 270 0.57 2.49 4.44
CA PRO A 270 1.53 1.55 3.83
C PRO A 270 2.50 2.25 2.86
N SER A 271 2.17 3.47 2.47
CA SER A 271 3.06 4.37 1.71
C SER A 271 2.71 5.83 2.01
N PRO A 272 3.60 6.80 1.72
CA PRO A 272 3.37 8.22 2.02
C PRO A 272 2.10 8.83 1.40
N ASN A 273 1.59 8.22 0.32
CA ASN A 273 0.40 8.69 -0.37
C ASN A 273 -0.83 7.77 -0.17
N MET A 274 -0.82 6.95 0.88
CA MET A 274 -1.97 6.10 1.27
C MET A 274 -2.39 6.42 2.72
N PRO A 275 -2.84 7.65 3.00
CA PRO A 275 -3.04 8.12 4.37
C PRO A 275 -4.18 7.43 5.11
N THR A 276 -5.23 6.99 4.41
CA THR A 276 -6.44 6.44 5.03
C THR A 276 -6.98 5.22 4.29
N PRO A 277 -7.82 4.39 4.94
CA PRO A 277 -8.54 3.32 4.25
C PRO A 277 -9.48 3.83 3.14
N GLU A 278 -10.02 5.04 3.26
CA GLU A 278 -10.85 5.68 2.22
C GLU A 278 -10.04 5.94 0.96
N THR A 279 -8.79 6.38 1.12
CA THR A 279 -7.85 6.51 -0.02
C THR A 279 -7.61 5.16 -0.69
N ALA A 280 -7.42 4.08 0.08
CA ALA A 280 -7.26 2.73 -0.46
C ALA A 280 -8.51 2.26 -1.23
N LEU A 281 -9.70 2.63 -0.76
CA LEU A 281 -10.96 2.28 -1.39
C LEU A 281 -11.09 2.83 -2.81
N VAL A 282 -10.67 4.07 -3.06
CA VAL A 282 -10.75 4.70 -4.38
C VAL A 282 -9.53 4.39 -5.25
N TYR A 283 -8.42 4.01 -4.63
CA TYR A 283 -7.11 3.84 -5.28
C TYR A 283 -7.14 2.87 -6.47
N ALA A 284 -7.86 1.75 -6.37
CA ALA A 284 -7.94 0.77 -7.45
C ALA A 284 -8.49 1.35 -8.77
N GLY A 285 -9.23 2.47 -8.73
CA GLY A 285 -9.70 3.19 -9.90
C GLY A 285 -8.88 4.44 -10.21
N THR A 286 -8.60 5.25 -9.21
CA THR A 286 -8.02 6.59 -9.40
C THR A 286 -6.50 6.57 -9.64
N CYS A 287 -5.79 5.50 -9.28
CA CYS A 287 -4.41 5.29 -9.66
C CYS A 287 -4.22 5.27 -11.20
N LEU A 288 -5.26 4.96 -11.98
CA LEU A 288 -5.20 4.99 -13.44
C LEU A 288 -4.81 6.38 -13.98
N PHE A 289 -5.03 7.45 -13.21
CA PHE A 289 -4.62 8.82 -13.58
C PHE A 289 -3.09 9.03 -13.59
N GLU A 290 -2.31 8.14 -12.99
CA GLU A 290 -0.86 8.11 -13.20
C GLU A 290 -0.49 7.87 -14.67
N GLY A 291 -1.36 7.22 -15.42
CA GLY A 291 -1.21 6.99 -16.87
C GLY A 291 -1.59 8.18 -17.76
N THR A 292 -1.96 9.32 -17.16
CA THR A 292 -2.41 10.53 -17.87
C THR A 292 -1.56 11.75 -17.51
N ASN A 293 -1.86 12.87 -18.14
CA ASN A 293 -1.29 14.18 -17.78
C ASN A 293 -2.03 14.88 -16.62
N LEU A 294 -3.14 14.32 -16.11
CA LEU A 294 -3.82 14.83 -14.92
C LEU A 294 -3.08 14.43 -13.63
N SER A 295 -3.17 15.27 -12.61
CA SER A 295 -2.74 14.93 -11.24
C SER A 295 -3.69 13.92 -10.63
N GLU A 296 -3.12 12.93 -9.98
CA GLU A 296 -3.81 11.99 -9.10
C GLU A 296 -3.83 12.46 -7.63
N GLY A 297 -3.61 13.76 -7.39
CA GLY A 297 -3.69 14.37 -6.07
C GLY A 297 -2.50 14.15 -5.15
N ARG A 298 -1.40 13.54 -5.63
CA ARG A 298 -0.14 13.49 -4.87
C ARG A 298 0.33 14.91 -4.55
N GLY A 299 0.85 15.14 -3.34
CA GLY A 299 1.19 16.48 -2.87
C GLY A 299 0.02 17.27 -2.29
N THR A 300 -1.14 16.65 -2.13
CA THR A 300 -2.30 17.18 -1.40
C THR A 300 -2.55 16.37 -0.13
N THR A 301 -3.49 16.79 0.70
CA THR A 301 -3.94 16.03 1.87
C THR A 301 -4.88 14.86 1.52
N ARG A 302 -5.29 14.73 0.24
CA ARG A 302 -6.23 13.72 -0.28
C ARG A 302 -5.71 13.12 -1.59
N PRO A 303 -4.53 12.46 -1.58
CA PRO A 303 -4.03 11.78 -2.78
C PRO A 303 -5.04 10.72 -3.25
N PHE A 304 -5.16 10.58 -4.55
CA PHE A 304 -6.12 9.69 -5.23
C PHE A 304 -7.61 10.00 -5.03
N GLU A 305 -7.95 10.90 -4.12
CA GLU A 305 -9.32 11.39 -3.92
C GLU A 305 -9.55 12.75 -4.64
N LEU A 306 -8.46 13.45 -4.98
CA LEU A 306 -8.44 14.69 -5.77
C LEU A 306 -7.77 14.41 -7.11
N LEU A 307 -8.46 14.72 -8.20
CA LEU A 307 -7.95 14.53 -9.56
C LEU A 307 -8.13 15.84 -10.34
N GLY A 308 -7.11 16.25 -11.12
CA GLY A 308 -7.25 17.50 -11.84
C GLY A 308 -6.05 17.91 -12.69
N ALA A 309 -6.22 19.02 -13.43
CA ALA A 309 -5.19 19.65 -14.24
C ALA A 309 -5.48 21.14 -14.42
N GLU A 310 -4.52 21.90 -14.98
CA GLU A 310 -4.76 23.26 -15.40
C GLU A 310 -5.80 23.33 -16.52
N GLY A 311 -6.76 24.25 -16.38
CA GLY A 311 -7.82 24.44 -17.37
C GLY A 311 -8.96 23.42 -17.30
N VAL A 312 -8.97 22.54 -16.29
CA VAL A 312 -10.14 21.70 -16.00
C VAL A 312 -11.16 22.54 -15.23
N GLY A 313 -12.40 22.60 -15.73
CA GLY A 313 -13.52 23.33 -15.16
C GLY A 313 -14.55 22.42 -14.49
N PRO A 314 -15.67 23.02 -14.02
CA PRO A 314 -16.77 22.34 -13.36
C PRO A 314 -17.49 21.32 -14.24
N GLU A 315 -17.31 21.39 -15.55
CA GLU A 315 -17.96 20.54 -16.54
C GLU A 315 -17.61 19.06 -16.32
N TRP A 316 -16.38 18.78 -15.85
CA TRP A 316 -15.97 17.41 -15.57
C TRP A 316 -16.74 16.81 -14.40
N ALA A 317 -16.89 17.53 -13.30
CA ALA A 317 -17.69 17.07 -12.15
C ALA A 317 -19.14 16.87 -12.53
N ALA A 318 -19.72 17.79 -13.33
CA ALA A 318 -21.08 17.67 -13.84
C ALA A 318 -21.25 16.44 -14.74
N ALA A 319 -20.33 16.20 -15.69
CA ALA A 319 -20.34 15.04 -16.57
C ALA A 319 -20.20 13.72 -15.80
N ALA A 320 -19.33 13.68 -14.81
CA ALA A 320 -19.15 12.49 -13.96
C ALA A 320 -20.41 12.19 -13.12
N ASN A 321 -21.04 13.20 -12.53
CA ASN A 321 -22.29 13.03 -11.76
C ASN A 321 -23.48 12.63 -12.64
N ALA A 322 -23.52 13.06 -13.91
CA ALA A 322 -24.57 12.69 -14.86
C ALA A 322 -24.57 11.17 -15.19
N LEU A 323 -23.50 10.45 -14.89
CA LEU A 323 -23.45 8.99 -15.03
C LEU A 323 -24.16 8.25 -13.88
N GLU A 324 -24.56 8.94 -12.82
CA GLU A 324 -25.27 8.40 -11.66
C GLU A 324 -24.63 7.15 -11.06
N LEU A 325 -23.29 7.13 -10.99
CA LEU A 325 -22.55 5.97 -10.50
C LEU A 325 -22.95 5.62 -9.06
N PRO A 326 -23.21 4.34 -8.76
CA PRO A 326 -23.61 3.92 -7.42
C PRO A 326 -22.55 4.26 -6.37
N GLY A 327 -23.00 4.74 -5.21
CA GLY A 327 -22.19 4.95 -4.01
C GLY A 327 -21.20 6.10 -4.05
N VAL A 328 -21.12 6.90 -5.11
CA VAL A 328 -20.16 7.99 -5.26
C VAL A 328 -20.78 9.26 -5.83
N ARG A 329 -20.25 10.42 -5.41
CA ARG A 329 -20.53 11.73 -6.01
C ARG A 329 -19.21 12.48 -6.20
N PHE A 330 -19.22 13.43 -7.11
CA PHE A 330 -18.05 14.21 -7.50
C PHE A 330 -18.31 15.69 -7.24
N ARG A 331 -17.45 16.29 -6.44
CA ARG A 331 -17.45 17.73 -6.19
C ARG A 331 -16.41 18.39 -7.07
N GLU A 332 -16.75 19.53 -7.69
CA GLU A 332 -15.74 20.43 -8.24
C GLU A 332 -14.73 20.81 -7.15
N ALA A 333 -13.45 20.79 -7.48
CA ALA A 333 -12.37 21.09 -6.53
C ALA A 333 -11.25 21.88 -7.19
N TYR A 334 -10.71 22.86 -6.47
CA TYR A 334 -9.47 23.54 -6.81
C TYR A 334 -8.44 23.25 -5.76
N PHE A 335 -7.19 22.93 -6.17
CA PHE A 335 -6.12 22.58 -5.25
C PHE A 335 -4.75 22.87 -5.86
N ALA A 336 -3.72 22.97 -5.00
CA ALA A 336 -2.33 23.19 -5.41
C ALA A 336 -1.45 22.09 -4.81
N PRO A 337 -0.97 21.11 -5.61
CA PRO A 337 -0.05 20.10 -5.14
C PRO A 337 1.27 20.69 -4.65
N THR A 338 1.82 20.20 -3.53
CA THR A 338 3.11 20.65 -2.98
C THR A 338 4.30 19.91 -3.57
N PHE A 339 4.06 18.79 -4.26
CA PHE A 339 5.03 18.01 -5.04
C PHE A 339 4.34 17.22 -6.15
N SER A 340 5.09 16.52 -7.02
CA SER A 340 4.57 15.76 -8.17
C SER A 340 4.00 16.65 -9.28
N LYS A 341 3.02 16.15 -10.04
CA LYS A 341 2.40 16.89 -11.15
C LYS A 341 1.79 18.21 -10.65
N PHE A 342 2.00 19.27 -11.40
CA PHE A 342 1.50 20.64 -11.11
C PHE A 342 1.95 21.23 -9.78
N GLN A 343 3.13 20.84 -9.27
CA GLN A 343 3.69 21.40 -8.03
C GLN A 343 3.61 22.95 -8.00
N GLY A 344 3.02 23.49 -6.92
CA GLY A 344 2.91 24.92 -6.67
C GLY A 344 1.93 25.67 -7.58
N ARG A 345 1.16 24.98 -8.43
CA ARG A 345 0.17 25.59 -9.32
C ARG A 345 -1.24 25.25 -8.87
N THR A 346 -2.14 26.22 -8.92
CA THR A 346 -3.56 25.96 -8.66
C THR A 346 -4.18 25.30 -9.90
N ILE A 347 -4.80 24.13 -9.70
CA ILE A 347 -5.47 23.35 -10.76
C ILE A 347 -6.92 23.10 -10.37
N GLY A 348 -7.77 22.96 -11.38
CA GLY A 348 -9.17 22.56 -11.24
C GLY A 348 -9.32 21.05 -11.45
N GLY A 349 -10.42 20.51 -10.95
CA GLY A 349 -10.70 19.09 -11.08
C GLY A 349 -11.87 18.62 -10.26
N VAL A 350 -11.80 17.35 -9.82
CA VAL A 350 -12.85 16.71 -9.05
C VAL A 350 -12.31 16.13 -7.74
N GLN A 351 -13.15 16.16 -6.71
CA GLN A 351 -12.97 15.34 -5.51
C GLN A 351 -14.03 14.25 -5.47
N LEU A 352 -13.59 13.01 -5.22
CA LEU A 352 -14.47 11.87 -5.02
C LEU A 352 -15.02 11.85 -3.59
N HIS A 353 -16.33 11.62 -3.47
CA HIS A 353 -17.02 11.39 -2.18
C HIS A 353 -17.77 10.06 -2.25
N VAL A 354 -17.22 9.03 -1.64
CA VAL A 354 -17.89 7.73 -1.49
C VAL A 354 -18.85 7.84 -0.31
N HIS A 355 -20.17 7.74 -0.57
CA HIS A 355 -21.22 7.82 0.44
C HIS A 355 -21.86 6.47 0.74
N ASP A 356 -21.74 5.50 -0.19
CA ASP A 356 -22.13 4.12 0.00
C ASP A 356 -21.08 3.19 -0.59
N ARG A 357 -20.21 2.69 0.28
CA ARG A 357 -19.09 1.82 -0.12
C ARG A 357 -19.52 0.40 -0.51
N GLU A 358 -20.72 -0.02 -0.13
CA GLU A 358 -21.25 -1.35 -0.48
C GLU A 358 -21.62 -1.45 -1.97
N SER A 359 -22.14 -0.36 -2.54
CA SER A 359 -22.49 -0.27 -3.97
C SER A 359 -21.37 0.32 -4.83
N PHE A 360 -20.32 0.86 -4.23
CA PHE A 360 -19.23 1.53 -4.93
C PHE A 360 -18.31 0.55 -5.67
N ASP A 361 -18.12 0.76 -6.99
CA ASP A 361 -17.11 0.06 -7.79
C ASP A 361 -15.97 1.02 -8.15
N PRO A 362 -14.78 0.90 -7.51
CA PRO A 362 -13.67 1.82 -7.76
C PRO A 362 -13.15 1.73 -9.19
N VAL A 363 -13.11 0.53 -9.81
CA VAL A 363 -12.55 0.35 -11.14
C VAL A 363 -13.46 0.96 -12.20
N ARG A 364 -14.76 0.69 -12.12
CA ARG A 364 -15.76 1.32 -12.99
C ARG A 364 -15.73 2.85 -12.86
N THR A 365 -15.63 3.35 -11.62
CA THR A 365 -15.52 4.79 -11.34
C THR A 365 -14.27 5.41 -11.94
N GLY A 366 -13.12 4.76 -11.83
CA GLY A 366 -11.87 5.22 -12.45
C GLY A 366 -11.97 5.32 -13.97
N VAL A 367 -12.57 4.30 -14.61
CA VAL A 367 -12.81 4.32 -16.07
C VAL A 367 -13.81 5.43 -16.46
N ALA A 368 -14.89 5.58 -15.72
CA ALA A 368 -15.88 6.64 -15.96
C ALA A 368 -15.26 8.04 -15.87
N LEU A 369 -14.38 8.24 -14.89
CA LEU A 369 -13.64 9.50 -14.75
C LEU A 369 -12.65 9.73 -15.89
N LEU A 370 -11.96 8.70 -16.42
CA LEU A 370 -11.10 8.81 -17.61
C LEU A 370 -11.92 9.17 -18.86
N VAL A 371 -13.04 8.49 -19.07
CA VAL A 371 -13.95 8.75 -20.21
C VAL A 371 -14.48 10.19 -20.16
N THR A 372 -14.99 10.61 -19.00
CA THR A 372 -15.55 11.96 -18.85
C THR A 372 -14.47 13.03 -18.89
N ALA A 373 -13.29 12.83 -18.30
CA ALA A 373 -12.16 13.78 -18.41
C ALA A 373 -11.78 14.02 -19.86
N LYS A 374 -11.62 12.96 -20.65
CA LYS A 374 -11.26 13.08 -22.07
C LYS A 374 -12.34 13.79 -22.90
N ARG A 375 -13.61 13.61 -22.58
CA ARG A 375 -14.74 14.26 -23.27
C ARG A 375 -14.93 15.73 -22.86
N SER A 376 -14.67 16.05 -21.58
CA SER A 376 -14.93 17.39 -21.02
C SER A 376 -13.74 18.34 -21.13
N TRP A 377 -12.53 17.83 -21.29
CA TRP A 377 -11.32 18.65 -21.30
C TRP A 377 -10.42 18.34 -22.49
N SER A 378 -10.27 19.30 -23.40
CA SER A 378 -9.48 19.14 -24.64
C SER A 378 -7.97 18.96 -24.40
N GLY A 379 -7.47 19.32 -23.21
CA GLY A 379 -6.07 19.13 -22.80
C GLY A 379 -5.73 17.71 -22.33
N PHE A 380 -6.70 16.79 -22.30
CA PHE A 380 -6.44 15.41 -21.88
C PHE A 380 -5.42 14.71 -22.77
N ALA A 381 -4.43 14.08 -22.15
CA ALA A 381 -3.46 13.25 -22.85
C ALA A 381 -3.05 12.04 -22.01
N TRP A 382 -2.83 10.93 -22.66
CA TRP A 382 -2.11 9.81 -22.06
C TRP A 382 -0.63 10.14 -21.89
N ARG A 383 0.02 9.54 -20.90
CA ARG A 383 1.49 9.58 -20.84
C ARG A 383 2.08 8.97 -22.12
N ALA A 384 3.16 9.55 -22.61
CA ALA A 384 3.79 9.12 -23.87
C ALA A 384 4.29 7.66 -23.87
N ASP A 385 4.61 7.11 -22.69
CA ASP A 385 5.05 5.73 -22.49
C ASP A 385 3.86 4.74 -22.38
N HIS A 386 2.64 5.22 -22.55
CA HIS A 386 1.39 4.46 -22.39
C HIS A 386 1.31 3.73 -21.03
N TRP A 387 1.72 4.40 -19.96
CA TRP A 387 1.72 3.82 -18.61
C TRP A 387 0.36 3.25 -18.20
N ILE A 388 -0.72 3.82 -18.71
CA ILE A 388 -2.08 3.30 -18.51
C ILE A 388 -2.21 1.84 -18.91
N ASP A 389 -1.54 1.38 -19.98
CA ASP A 389 -1.60 0.01 -20.45
C ASP A 389 -0.94 -0.95 -19.42
N LYS A 390 0.08 -0.49 -18.70
CA LYS A 390 0.72 -1.25 -17.60
C LYS A 390 -0.19 -1.33 -16.38
N LEU A 391 -0.87 -0.23 -16.04
CA LEU A 391 -1.82 -0.18 -14.92
C LEU A 391 -3.05 -1.03 -15.18
N THR A 392 -3.63 -0.98 -16.38
CA THR A 392 -4.81 -1.78 -16.75
C THR A 392 -4.45 -3.21 -17.18
N GLY A 393 -3.18 -3.46 -17.51
CA GLY A 393 -2.68 -4.77 -17.93
C GLY A 393 -2.95 -5.12 -19.37
N SER A 394 -3.40 -4.16 -20.19
CA SER A 394 -3.58 -4.28 -21.63
C SER A 394 -3.79 -2.89 -22.27
N ALA A 395 -3.64 -2.78 -23.59
CA ALA A 395 -3.97 -1.55 -24.33
C ALA A 395 -5.49 -1.32 -24.47
N LYS A 396 -6.34 -2.27 -24.11
CA LYS A 396 -7.79 -2.24 -24.37
C LYS A 396 -8.48 -0.98 -23.83
N VAL A 397 -8.20 -0.62 -22.57
CA VAL A 397 -8.85 0.56 -21.94
C VAL A 397 -8.51 1.83 -22.71
N ARG A 398 -7.23 2.06 -22.99
CA ARG A 398 -6.78 3.24 -23.74
C ARG A 398 -7.38 3.28 -25.14
N THR A 399 -7.28 2.20 -25.90
CA THR A 399 -7.73 2.16 -27.31
C THR A 399 -9.24 2.32 -27.44
N LEU A 400 -10.03 1.74 -26.52
CA LEU A 400 -11.48 1.92 -26.52
C LEU A 400 -11.87 3.36 -26.17
N ILE A 401 -11.25 3.95 -25.15
CA ILE A 401 -11.48 5.37 -24.80
C ILE A 401 -11.05 6.29 -25.95
N ASP A 402 -9.95 5.98 -26.65
CA ASP A 402 -9.51 6.76 -27.83
C ASP A 402 -10.48 6.64 -29.02
N ALA A 403 -11.12 5.48 -29.16
CA ALA A 403 -12.17 5.26 -30.15
C ALA A 403 -13.53 5.89 -29.78
N GLY A 404 -13.65 6.53 -28.60
CA GLY A 404 -14.88 7.21 -28.17
C GLY A 404 -15.86 6.33 -27.40
N ALA A 405 -15.45 5.10 -27.02
CA ALA A 405 -16.27 4.17 -26.23
C ALA A 405 -16.75 4.81 -24.91
N ASP A 406 -17.92 4.42 -24.47
CA ASP A 406 -18.46 4.81 -23.17
C ASP A 406 -17.95 3.90 -22.02
N THR A 407 -18.36 4.22 -20.80
CA THR A 407 -17.94 3.47 -19.61
C THR A 407 -18.38 2.02 -19.66
N ASP A 408 -19.57 1.71 -20.19
CA ASP A 408 -20.12 0.35 -20.24
C ASP A 408 -19.42 -0.50 -21.30
N GLU A 409 -19.11 0.08 -22.45
CA GLU A 409 -18.34 -0.56 -23.50
C GLU A 409 -16.93 -0.90 -23.02
N VAL A 410 -16.23 0.06 -22.38
CA VAL A 410 -14.89 -0.16 -21.83
C VAL A 410 -14.90 -1.24 -20.75
N THR A 411 -15.82 -1.14 -19.78
CA THR A 411 -15.88 -2.11 -18.67
C THR A 411 -16.41 -3.47 -19.11
N GLY A 412 -17.16 -3.52 -20.20
CA GLY A 412 -17.61 -4.76 -20.86
C GLY A 412 -16.49 -5.59 -21.44
N ALA A 413 -15.40 -4.94 -21.88
CA ALA A 413 -14.33 -5.57 -22.66
C ALA A 413 -13.50 -6.61 -21.90
N TRP A 414 -13.56 -6.66 -20.57
CA TRP A 414 -12.83 -7.64 -19.75
C TRP A 414 -13.71 -8.65 -19.00
N ARG A 415 -15.02 -8.72 -19.30
CA ARG A 415 -15.96 -9.58 -18.55
C ARG A 415 -15.56 -11.06 -18.56
N SER A 416 -15.13 -11.60 -19.70
CA SER A 416 -14.77 -13.00 -19.83
C SER A 416 -13.49 -13.34 -19.09
N GLU A 417 -12.45 -12.52 -19.23
CA GLU A 417 -11.17 -12.74 -18.54
C GLU A 417 -11.30 -12.58 -17.02
N LEU A 418 -12.13 -11.62 -16.57
CA LEU A 418 -12.44 -11.46 -15.15
C LEU A 418 -13.23 -12.64 -14.58
N ALA A 419 -14.18 -13.20 -15.35
CA ALA A 419 -14.93 -14.39 -14.96
C ALA A 419 -14.00 -15.61 -14.82
N ALA A 420 -13.07 -15.81 -15.75
CA ALA A 420 -12.05 -16.84 -15.67
C ALA A 420 -11.15 -16.68 -14.42
N PHE A 421 -10.66 -15.47 -14.17
CA PHE A 421 -9.87 -15.20 -12.96
C PHE A 421 -10.66 -15.45 -11.67
N ARG A 422 -11.94 -15.07 -11.62
CA ARG A 422 -12.80 -15.31 -10.46
C ARG A 422 -12.98 -16.81 -10.17
N ALA A 423 -13.01 -17.65 -11.20
CA ALA A 423 -13.08 -19.10 -11.04
C ALA A 423 -11.78 -19.64 -10.41
N VAL A 424 -10.62 -19.28 -10.94
CA VAL A 424 -9.31 -19.66 -10.36
C VAL A 424 -9.16 -19.14 -8.93
N ARG A 425 -9.43 -17.84 -8.71
CA ARG A 425 -9.35 -17.19 -7.40
C ARG A 425 -10.09 -17.98 -6.32
N LYS A 426 -11.27 -18.51 -6.62
CA LYS A 426 -12.16 -19.19 -5.67
C LYS A 426 -11.47 -20.36 -4.95
N GLU A 427 -10.57 -21.07 -5.63
CA GLU A 427 -9.87 -22.23 -5.08
C GLU A 427 -8.83 -21.86 -3.99
N TYR A 428 -8.44 -20.59 -3.95
CA TYR A 428 -7.41 -20.09 -3.03
C TYR A 428 -7.96 -19.30 -1.84
N LEU A 429 -9.27 -19.05 -1.79
CA LEU A 429 -9.90 -18.31 -0.72
C LEU A 429 -9.90 -19.08 0.60
N LEU A 430 -9.56 -18.40 1.69
CA LEU A 430 -9.45 -18.96 3.04
C LEU A 430 -10.58 -18.52 3.98
N TYR A 431 -11.20 -17.41 3.68
CA TYR A 431 -12.22 -16.78 4.54
C TYR A 431 -13.60 -16.79 3.87
N ARG A 432 -14.65 -16.68 4.69
CA ARG A 432 -16.06 -16.64 4.26
C ARG A 432 -16.64 -15.23 4.33
#